data_98d85c81608055cbc54ac976255eca97
#
_entry.id   98d85c81608055cbc54ac976255eca97
#
_cell.length_a   1.000
_cell.length_b   1.000
_cell.length_c   1.000
_cell.angle_alpha   90.00
_cell.angle_beta   90.00
_cell.angle_gamma   90.00
#
_symmetry.space_group_name_H-M   'P 1'
#
loop_
_entity.id
_entity.type
_entity.pdbx_description
1 polymer ?
#
loop_
_entity_poly.entity_id
_entity_poly.type
_entity_poly.pdbx_seq_one_letter_code
_entity_poly.pdbx_strand_id
1 'polypeptide(L)'
;DIMPSLVGSEMCIRDSVPAVLKYTRDVYFLENEEIVKLTRDGLHFYNIDEEELEKEATHIDWDMNAAEKGGYEHFMLKEMHEQPKAVKDTLTPRIKNGDVVIEELGMTDEEIRAIRKIFIVACGSAYHTGVTAKYVFEKLARIPVEVDLASEFRYRDPILQENTLVVIVSQSGETADTLAALRLAKEKGVRTLGIVNVVGSSIAREADNVMYTWAGPEIAVATTKAYSTQLIAQYLLAMKFAKVRGTVSQNDFDAMIQSLERLPEQISLLLSHKENVQRFANRYLAAEHVFFIGRGIDYAISMEGSLKLKEISYIHSEAYASGELKHGTISL
;
A
#
# COMPACT_ATOMS: atom_id res chain seq x y z
N ASP A 1 -11.91 10.41 -16.34
CA ASP A 1 -11.77 11.48 -17.34
C ASP A 1 -10.39 12.09 -17.20
N ILE A 2 -9.54 11.85 -18.20
CA ILE A 2 -8.19 12.43 -18.27
C ILE A 2 -8.38 13.90 -18.64
N MET A 3 -8.21 14.80 -17.69
CA MET A 3 -8.24 16.24 -17.97
C MET A 3 -7.05 16.61 -18.85
N PRO A 4 -7.25 17.28 -19.98
CA PRO A 4 -6.14 17.72 -20.82
C PRO A 4 -5.28 18.75 -20.09
N SER A 5 -3.95 18.63 -20.24
CA SER A 5 -3.02 19.60 -19.70
C SER A 5 -3.19 20.95 -20.39
N LEU A 6 -3.51 21.99 -19.64
CA LEU A 6 -3.34 23.36 -20.12
C LEU A 6 -1.84 23.72 -20.06
N VAL A 7 -1.17 23.64 -21.22
CA VAL A 7 0.21 24.09 -21.38
C VAL A 7 0.18 25.46 -22.03
N GLY A 8 0.53 26.49 -21.30
CA GLY A 8 0.56 27.86 -21.85
C GLY A 8 1.14 28.92 -20.89
N SER A 9 1.45 28.55 -19.66
CA SER A 9 2.17 29.32 -18.68
C SER A 9 3.00 28.39 -17.84
N GLU A 10 3.86 28.86 -16.97
CA GLU A 10 4.68 28.04 -16.05
C GLU A 10 3.86 27.26 -15.00
N MET A 11 2.54 27.23 -15.12
CA MET A 11 1.60 26.57 -14.22
C MET A 11 0.90 25.39 -14.90
N CYS A 12 0.86 24.24 -14.23
CA CYS A 12 0.26 23.01 -14.70
C CYS A 12 -0.74 22.47 -13.70
N ILE A 13 -1.90 21.97 -14.19
CA ILE A 13 -2.84 21.19 -13.39
C ILE A 13 -2.70 19.72 -13.79
N ARG A 14 -2.61 18.84 -12.81
CA ARG A 14 -2.51 17.38 -12.98
C ARG A 14 -3.27 16.68 -11.85
N ASP A 15 -3.60 15.43 -12.10
CA ASP A 15 -4.24 14.53 -11.16
C ASP A 15 -3.27 13.88 -10.16
N SER A 16 -1.97 14.01 -10.41
CA SER A 16 -0.96 13.37 -9.57
C SER A 16 0.36 14.15 -9.53
N VAL A 17 1.03 14.10 -8.38
CA VAL A 17 2.31 14.77 -8.15
C VAL A 17 3.39 14.37 -9.18
N PRO A 18 3.62 13.07 -9.52
CA PRO A 18 4.64 12.69 -10.49
C PRO A 18 4.50 13.38 -11.85
N ALA A 19 3.27 13.71 -12.24
CA ALA A 19 3.00 14.32 -13.55
C ALA A 19 3.42 15.79 -13.62
N VAL A 20 3.58 16.48 -12.48
CA VAL A 20 4.03 17.89 -12.43
C VAL A 20 5.50 18.05 -12.08
N LEU A 21 6.15 17.03 -11.51
CA LEU A 21 7.53 17.14 -10.99
C LEU A 21 8.58 17.57 -12.03
N LYS A 22 8.36 17.27 -13.33
CA LYS A 22 9.26 17.73 -14.39
C LYS A 22 9.16 19.22 -14.68
N TYR A 23 8.15 19.92 -14.12
CA TYR A 23 7.90 21.34 -14.33
C TYR A 23 8.14 22.16 -13.07
N THR A 24 7.68 21.65 -11.91
CA THR A 24 7.83 22.30 -10.61
C THR A 24 7.86 21.29 -9.49
N ARG A 25 8.49 21.65 -8.37
CA ARG A 25 8.47 20.91 -7.11
C ARG A 25 7.51 21.53 -6.09
N ASP A 26 7.07 22.75 -6.35
CA ASP A 26 6.14 23.45 -5.48
C ASP A 26 4.74 23.25 -6.04
N VAL A 27 3.88 22.60 -5.27
CA VAL A 27 2.53 22.21 -5.66
C VAL A 27 1.51 22.68 -4.65
N TYR A 28 0.30 22.97 -5.12
CA TYR A 28 -0.86 23.24 -4.31
C TYR A 28 -1.84 22.09 -4.45
N PHE A 29 -2.26 21.53 -3.33
CA PHE A 29 -3.31 20.51 -3.32
C PHE A 29 -4.67 21.19 -3.19
N LEU A 30 -5.58 20.91 -4.15
CA LEU A 30 -6.96 21.33 -4.05
C LEU A 30 -7.74 20.34 -3.18
N GLU A 31 -8.55 20.86 -2.29
CA GLU A 31 -9.47 20.07 -1.49
C GLU A 31 -10.87 20.01 -2.13
N ASN A 32 -11.77 19.24 -1.55
CA ASN A 32 -13.15 19.22 -2.02
C ASN A 32 -13.78 20.62 -1.91
N GLU A 33 -14.56 20.99 -2.92
CA GLU A 33 -15.26 22.28 -2.97
C GLU A 33 -14.34 23.52 -3.09
N GLU A 34 -13.08 23.31 -3.51
CA GLU A 34 -12.16 24.40 -3.83
C GLU A 34 -12.04 24.59 -5.35
N ILE A 35 -11.92 25.82 -5.74
CA ILE A 35 -11.75 26.26 -7.12
C ILE A 35 -10.43 27.00 -7.24
N VAL A 36 -9.60 26.66 -8.23
CA VAL A 36 -8.40 27.44 -8.55
C VAL A 36 -8.60 28.18 -9.88
N LYS A 37 -8.35 29.48 -9.87
CA LYS A 37 -8.33 30.33 -11.06
C LYS A 37 -6.88 30.65 -11.43
N LEU A 38 -6.45 30.19 -12.61
CA LEU A 38 -5.15 30.51 -13.17
C LEU A 38 -5.26 31.80 -13.98
N THR A 39 -4.42 32.77 -13.65
CA THR A 39 -4.30 34.03 -14.38
C THR A 39 -2.85 34.24 -14.81
N ARG A 40 -2.58 35.27 -15.61
CA ARG A 40 -1.19 35.63 -15.95
C ARG A 40 -0.41 36.16 -14.74
N ASP A 41 -1.12 36.63 -13.73
CA ASP A 41 -0.54 37.29 -12.56
C ASP A 41 -0.38 36.31 -11.36
N GLY A 42 -0.96 35.08 -11.44
CA GLY A 42 -0.83 34.07 -10.39
C GLY A 42 -1.99 33.10 -10.27
N LEU A 43 -2.00 32.37 -9.15
CA LEU A 43 -3.03 31.45 -8.72
C LEU A 43 -3.92 32.11 -7.68
N HIS A 44 -5.22 32.00 -7.86
CA HIS A 44 -6.22 32.46 -6.91
C HIS A 44 -7.08 31.27 -6.52
N PHE A 45 -7.24 31.02 -5.25
CA PHE A 45 -8.01 29.90 -4.71
C PHE A 45 -9.31 30.43 -4.10
N TYR A 46 -10.41 29.72 -4.32
CA TYR A 46 -11.72 30.09 -3.82
C TYR A 46 -12.41 28.83 -3.26
N ASN A 47 -13.30 29.03 -2.28
CA ASN A 47 -14.26 28.02 -1.89
C ASN A 47 -15.49 28.06 -2.81
N ILE A 48 -16.48 27.18 -2.56
CA ILE A 48 -17.73 27.12 -3.34
C ILE A 48 -18.59 28.38 -3.20
N ASP A 49 -18.41 29.17 -2.13
CA ASP A 49 -19.10 30.42 -1.85
C ASP A 49 -18.39 31.63 -2.49
N GLU A 50 -17.38 31.37 -3.34
CA GLU A 50 -16.54 32.38 -4.02
C GLU A 50 -15.69 33.24 -3.08
N GLU A 51 -15.46 32.80 -1.85
CA GLU A 51 -14.54 33.47 -0.93
C GLU A 51 -13.10 33.08 -1.26
N GLU A 52 -12.19 34.06 -1.29
CA GLU A 52 -10.77 33.84 -1.61
C GLU A 52 -10.06 33.13 -0.43
N LEU A 53 -9.30 32.09 -0.77
CA LEU A 53 -8.55 31.28 0.17
C LEU A 53 -7.05 31.53 0.04
N GLU A 54 -6.35 31.66 1.16
CA GLU A 54 -4.90 31.64 1.20
C GLU A 54 -4.40 30.19 1.30
N LYS A 55 -3.53 29.78 0.37
CA LYS A 55 -2.89 28.46 0.38
C LYS A 55 -1.38 28.56 0.28
N GLU A 56 -0.69 27.72 1.03
CA GLU A 56 0.75 27.59 0.97
C GLU A 56 1.15 26.47 -0.01
N ALA A 57 2.22 26.70 -0.77
CA ALA A 57 2.79 25.69 -1.63
C ALA A 57 3.46 24.59 -0.80
N THR A 58 3.24 23.36 -1.17
CA THR A 58 3.94 22.20 -0.60
C THR A 58 5.13 21.84 -1.50
N HIS A 59 6.34 21.86 -0.93
CA HIS A 59 7.54 21.43 -1.65
C HIS A 59 7.66 19.91 -1.68
N ILE A 60 7.91 19.36 -2.87
CA ILE A 60 8.04 17.91 -3.08
C ILE A 60 9.51 17.55 -3.30
N ASP A 61 10.11 16.88 -2.33
CA ASP A 61 11.53 16.49 -2.34
C ASP A 61 11.84 15.20 -3.13
N TRP A 62 10.90 14.72 -3.95
CA TRP A 62 11.11 13.50 -4.69
C TRP A 62 12.23 13.64 -5.73
N ASP A 63 13.10 12.63 -5.81
CA ASP A 63 14.15 12.56 -6.82
C ASP A 63 13.53 12.38 -8.22
N MET A 64 13.75 13.34 -9.12
CA MET A 64 13.28 13.25 -10.51
C MET A 64 13.86 12.04 -11.27
N ASN A 65 15.09 11.62 -10.94
CA ASN A 65 15.68 10.42 -11.53
C ASN A 65 14.90 9.14 -11.19
N ALA A 66 14.22 9.15 -10.04
CA ALA A 66 13.34 8.05 -9.65
C ALA A 66 12.10 7.94 -10.55
N ALA A 67 11.66 9.03 -11.19
CA ALA A 67 10.54 9.05 -12.13
C ALA A 67 10.96 8.67 -13.56
N GLU A 68 12.24 8.41 -13.82
CA GLU A 68 12.74 7.95 -15.13
C GLU A 68 12.96 6.44 -15.12
N LYS A 69 12.96 5.82 -16.33
CA LYS A 69 13.17 4.36 -16.45
C LYS A 69 14.57 3.89 -16.03
N GLY A 70 15.56 4.78 -15.94
CA GLY A 70 16.92 4.47 -15.47
C GLY A 70 17.62 3.35 -16.24
N GLY A 71 17.37 3.25 -17.56
CA GLY A 71 17.95 2.21 -18.43
C GLY A 71 17.15 0.91 -18.50
N TYR A 72 16.07 0.77 -17.76
CA TYR A 72 15.16 -0.37 -17.87
C TYR A 72 14.16 -0.19 -19.03
N GLU A 73 13.76 -1.30 -19.63
CA GLU A 73 12.78 -1.28 -20.74
C GLU A 73 11.40 -0.82 -20.26
N HIS A 74 11.00 -1.27 -19.05
CA HIS A 74 9.70 -0.98 -18.46
C HIS A 74 9.84 -0.45 -17.02
N PHE A 75 8.93 0.44 -16.60
CA PHE A 75 8.87 0.93 -15.22
C PHE A 75 8.68 -0.22 -14.22
N MET A 76 7.80 -1.17 -14.48
CA MET A 76 7.60 -2.32 -13.61
C MET A 76 8.90 -3.08 -13.37
N LEU A 77 9.72 -3.32 -14.41
CA LEU A 77 11.01 -4.00 -14.26
C LEU A 77 11.98 -3.19 -13.38
N LYS A 78 12.06 -1.87 -13.56
CA LYS A 78 12.81 -0.98 -12.68
C LYS A 78 12.34 -1.10 -11.24
N GLU A 79 11.03 -0.97 -11.01
CA GLU A 79 10.41 -0.98 -9.68
C GLU A 79 10.58 -2.33 -8.98
N MET A 80 10.59 -3.44 -9.73
CA MET A 80 10.99 -4.75 -9.20
C MET A 80 12.43 -4.73 -8.67
N HIS A 81 13.36 -4.09 -9.38
CA HIS A 81 14.76 -3.95 -8.96
C HIS A 81 14.95 -2.93 -7.82
N GLU A 82 14.02 -2.03 -7.60
CA GLU A 82 14.01 -1.09 -6.49
C GLU A 82 13.50 -1.70 -5.16
N GLN A 83 12.87 -2.87 -5.19
CA GLN A 83 12.32 -3.52 -3.99
C GLN A 83 13.31 -3.67 -2.85
N PRO A 84 14.59 -4.10 -3.06
CA PRO A 84 15.56 -4.20 -1.95
C PRO A 84 15.73 -2.90 -1.19
N LYS A 85 15.85 -1.79 -1.93
CA LYS A 85 15.95 -0.45 -1.34
C LYS A 85 14.67 -0.04 -0.64
N ALA A 86 13.53 -0.19 -1.29
CA ALA A 86 12.22 0.19 -0.75
C ALA A 86 11.89 -0.58 0.54
N VAL A 87 12.18 -1.88 0.59
CA VAL A 87 12.04 -2.71 1.79
C VAL A 87 12.96 -2.21 2.90
N LYS A 88 14.23 -1.91 2.59
CA LYS A 88 15.17 -1.36 3.55
C LYS A 88 14.70 -0.02 4.11
N ASP A 89 14.25 0.88 3.25
CA ASP A 89 13.79 2.22 3.64
C ASP A 89 12.51 2.14 4.51
N THR A 90 11.68 1.13 4.32
CA THR A 90 10.50 0.86 5.16
C THR A 90 10.88 0.30 6.53
N LEU A 91 11.90 -0.59 6.58
CA LEU A 91 12.35 -1.27 7.80
C LEU A 91 13.19 -0.37 8.71
N THR A 92 14.21 0.29 8.13
CA THR A 92 15.30 0.95 8.88
C THR A 92 14.81 1.96 9.93
N PRO A 93 13.83 2.82 9.66
CA PRO A 93 13.38 3.79 10.65
C PRO A 93 12.63 3.13 11.83
N ARG A 94 12.18 1.90 11.67
CA ARG A 94 11.28 1.19 12.62
C ARG A 94 11.91 0.01 13.34
N ILE A 95 13.16 -0.33 13.02
CA ILE A 95 13.94 -1.30 13.79
C ILE A 95 15.04 -0.54 14.50
N LYS A 96 14.92 -0.40 15.82
CA LYS A 96 15.86 0.34 16.66
C LYS A 96 16.34 -0.56 17.80
N ASN A 97 17.64 -0.82 17.89
CA ASN A 97 18.24 -1.62 18.97
C ASN A 97 17.61 -3.02 19.12
N GLY A 98 17.30 -3.69 18.01
CA GLY A 98 16.65 -5.02 18.03
C GLY A 98 15.19 -5.00 18.45
N ASP A 99 14.53 -3.85 18.38
CA ASP A 99 13.11 -3.68 18.69
C ASP A 99 12.34 -3.03 17.55
N VAL A 100 11.03 -3.30 17.47
CA VAL A 100 10.12 -2.63 16.55
C VAL A 100 9.52 -1.39 17.24
N VAL A 101 9.92 -0.22 16.75
CA VAL A 101 9.47 1.09 17.23
C VAL A 101 8.70 1.78 16.10
N ILE A 102 7.40 1.97 16.29
CA ILE A 102 6.50 2.64 15.34
C ILE A 102 5.93 3.86 16.04
N GLU A 103 6.68 4.97 15.99
CA GLU A 103 6.28 6.23 16.62
C GLU A 103 5.02 6.80 15.98
N GLU A 104 4.88 6.59 14.67
CA GLU A 104 3.75 7.06 13.87
C GLU A 104 2.42 6.41 14.25
N LEU A 105 2.44 5.28 14.96
CA LEU A 105 1.24 4.58 15.41
C LEU A 105 0.42 5.44 16.40
N GLY A 106 1.09 6.30 17.17
CA GLY A 106 0.45 7.21 18.11
C GLY A 106 -0.43 6.51 19.16
N MET A 107 -0.11 5.26 19.50
CA MET A 107 -0.83 4.44 20.49
C MET A 107 0.08 4.07 21.66
N THR A 108 -0.46 4.16 22.86
CA THR A 108 0.21 3.62 24.04
C THR A 108 0.13 2.09 24.06
N ASP A 109 0.98 1.46 24.86
CA ASP A 109 0.94 0.00 25.04
C ASP A 109 -0.40 -0.49 25.65
N GLU A 110 -1.05 0.32 26.47
CA GLU A 110 -2.39 0.06 27.02
C GLU A 110 -3.45 0.06 25.92
N GLU A 111 -3.44 1.05 25.04
CA GLU A 111 -4.34 1.12 23.90
C GLU A 111 -4.13 -0.06 22.95
N ILE A 112 -2.88 -0.45 22.68
CA ILE A 112 -2.56 -1.65 21.87
C ILE A 112 -3.12 -2.92 22.52
N ARG A 113 -2.97 -3.07 23.84
CA ARG A 113 -3.53 -4.22 24.58
C ARG A 113 -5.06 -4.23 24.57
N ALA A 114 -5.68 -3.06 24.52
CA ALA A 114 -7.14 -2.91 24.49
C ALA A 114 -7.74 -3.33 23.15
N ILE A 115 -7.00 -3.27 22.03
CA ILE A 115 -7.52 -3.65 20.71
C ILE A 115 -8.02 -5.12 20.73
N ARG A 116 -9.26 -5.32 20.30
CA ARG A 116 -9.95 -6.61 20.26
C ARG A 116 -10.12 -7.17 18.86
N LYS A 117 -10.17 -6.30 17.86
CA LYS A 117 -10.36 -6.65 16.45
C LYS A 117 -9.62 -5.66 15.56
N ILE A 118 -9.10 -6.15 14.46
CA ILE A 118 -8.52 -5.33 13.41
C ILE A 118 -9.33 -5.55 12.13
N PHE A 119 -9.71 -4.48 11.45
CA PHE A 119 -10.11 -4.52 10.05
C PHE A 119 -8.95 -4.00 9.18
N ILE A 120 -8.65 -4.70 8.10
CA ILE A 120 -7.73 -4.21 7.07
C ILE A 120 -8.56 -3.99 5.82
N VAL A 121 -8.63 -2.73 5.37
CA VAL A 121 -9.53 -2.33 4.29
C VAL A 121 -8.72 -1.70 3.17
N ALA A 122 -8.88 -2.22 1.95
CA ALA A 122 -8.10 -1.79 0.80
C ALA A 122 -8.73 -2.24 -0.53
N CYS A 123 -8.09 -1.87 -1.65
CA CYS A 123 -8.43 -2.29 -3.01
C CYS A 123 -7.25 -3.02 -3.67
N GLY A 124 -7.53 -3.95 -4.59
CA GLY A 124 -6.54 -4.58 -5.47
C GLY A 124 -5.38 -5.23 -4.72
N SER A 125 -4.15 -4.94 -5.13
CA SER A 125 -2.94 -5.50 -4.51
C SER A 125 -2.82 -5.13 -3.02
N ALA A 126 -3.24 -3.95 -2.63
CA ALA A 126 -3.25 -3.55 -1.22
C ALA A 126 -4.23 -4.41 -0.39
N TYR A 127 -5.37 -4.82 -0.95
CA TYR A 127 -6.26 -5.81 -0.31
C TYR A 127 -5.56 -7.15 -0.12
N HIS A 128 -4.78 -7.63 -1.11
CA HIS A 128 -4.03 -8.87 -0.99
C HIS A 128 -2.93 -8.80 0.08
N THR A 129 -2.33 -7.62 0.32
CA THR A 129 -1.41 -7.45 1.47
C THR A 129 -2.15 -7.65 2.78
N GLY A 130 -3.38 -7.16 2.88
CA GLY A 130 -4.24 -7.36 4.05
C GLY A 130 -4.57 -8.84 4.28
N VAL A 131 -4.92 -9.57 3.20
CA VAL A 131 -5.19 -11.02 3.28
C VAL A 131 -3.96 -11.77 3.80
N THR A 132 -2.76 -11.42 3.35
CA THR A 132 -1.51 -11.99 3.84
C THR A 132 -1.24 -11.60 5.31
N ALA A 133 -1.41 -10.33 5.64
CA ALA A 133 -1.17 -9.80 6.98
C ALA A 133 -2.12 -10.39 8.02
N LYS A 134 -3.36 -10.73 7.66
CA LYS A 134 -4.30 -11.45 8.54
C LYS A 134 -3.65 -12.67 9.17
N TYR A 135 -3.03 -13.55 8.35
CA TYR A 135 -2.34 -14.74 8.87
C TYR A 135 -1.24 -14.39 9.88
N VAL A 136 -0.51 -13.31 9.63
CA VAL A 136 0.58 -12.87 10.49
C VAL A 136 0.06 -12.29 11.80
N PHE A 137 -0.92 -11.39 11.76
CA PHE A 137 -1.54 -10.81 12.95
C PHE A 137 -2.18 -11.87 13.83
N GLU A 138 -2.99 -12.75 13.25
CA GLU A 138 -3.68 -13.80 14.02
C GLU A 138 -2.69 -14.80 14.62
N LYS A 139 -1.60 -15.11 13.92
CA LYS A 139 -0.53 -15.99 14.42
C LYS A 139 0.28 -15.33 15.53
N LEU A 140 0.73 -14.09 15.34
CA LEU A 140 1.68 -13.42 16.25
C LEU A 140 0.97 -12.66 17.37
N ALA A 141 0.06 -11.76 17.03
CA ALA A 141 -0.58 -10.87 17.99
C ALA A 141 -1.84 -11.48 18.64
N ARG A 142 -2.35 -12.59 18.11
CA ARG A 142 -3.56 -13.30 18.60
C ARG A 142 -4.78 -12.38 18.64
N ILE A 143 -4.91 -11.51 17.63
CA ILE A 143 -6.06 -10.61 17.45
C ILE A 143 -6.82 -11.06 16.19
N PRO A 144 -8.15 -11.25 16.25
CA PRO A 144 -8.96 -11.51 15.07
C PRO A 144 -8.82 -10.40 14.04
N VAL A 145 -8.59 -10.77 12.78
CA VAL A 145 -8.47 -9.82 11.66
C VAL A 145 -9.51 -10.12 10.61
N GLU A 146 -10.25 -9.11 10.23
CA GLU A 146 -11.14 -9.14 9.07
C GLU A 146 -10.52 -8.30 7.96
N VAL A 147 -10.50 -8.84 6.75
CA VAL A 147 -9.97 -8.13 5.58
C VAL A 147 -11.10 -7.91 4.61
N ASP A 148 -11.27 -6.68 4.17
CA ASP A 148 -12.40 -6.30 3.35
C ASP A 148 -11.97 -5.48 2.13
N LEU A 149 -12.66 -5.67 1.02
CA LEU A 149 -12.58 -4.76 -0.11
C LEU A 149 -13.21 -3.42 0.27
N ALA A 150 -12.52 -2.32 0.01
CA ALA A 150 -13.00 -1.00 0.42
C ALA A 150 -14.35 -0.65 -0.22
N SER A 151 -14.59 -1.09 -1.45
CA SER A 151 -15.89 -0.96 -2.12
C SER A 151 -17.00 -1.67 -1.35
N GLU A 152 -16.77 -2.90 -0.89
CA GLU A 152 -17.76 -3.68 -0.15
C GLU A 152 -17.93 -3.17 1.28
N PHE A 153 -16.83 -2.82 1.95
CA PHE A 153 -16.84 -2.29 3.31
C PHE A 153 -17.77 -1.08 3.46
N ARG A 154 -17.72 -0.14 2.49
CA ARG A 154 -18.54 1.09 2.54
C ARG A 154 -20.05 0.85 2.36
N TYR A 155 -20.45 -0.25 1.69
CA TYR A 155 -21.86 -0.52 1.39
C TYR A 155 -22.51 -1.57 2.29
N ARG A 156 -21.72 -2.44 2.92
CA ARG A 156 -22.27 -3.51 3.77
C ARG A 156 -22.60 -3.12 5.21
N ASP A 157 -22.39 -1.86 5.59
CA ASP A 157 -22.57 -1.36 6.94
C ASP A 157 -21.82 -2.23 8.01
N PRO A 158 -20.48 -2.17 8.05
CA PRO A 158 -19.69 -3.08 8.89
C PRO A 158 -19.97 -2.88 10.37
N ILE A 159 -19.98 -3.99 11.12
CA ILE A 159 -20.12 -3.96 12.57
C ILE A 159 -18.77 -3.61 13.21
N LEU A 160 -18.63 -2.34 13.57
CA LEU A 160 -17.44 -1.81 14.23
C LEU A 160 -17.75 -1.63 15.73
N GLN A 161 -17.01 -2.35 16.56
CA GLN A 161 -17.15 -2.33 18.01
C GLN A 161 -16.09 -1.42 18.65
N GLU A 162 -16.28 -1.05 19.91
CA GLU A 162 -15.22 -0.45 20.72
C GLU A 162 -13.92 -1.29 20.66
N ASN A 163 -12.77 -0.61 20.74
CA ASN A 163 -11.46 -1.25 20.65
C ASN A 163 -11.20 -2.00 19.33
N THR A 164 -11.85 -1.55 18.25
CA THR A 164 -11.51 -1.92 16.89
C THR A 164 -10.48 -0.93 16.32
N LEU A 165 -9.48 -1.46 15.62
CA LEU A 165 -8.57 -0.66 14.78
C LEU A 165 -8.91 -0.94 13.32
N VAL A 166 -9.15 0.11 12.54
CA VAL A 166 -9.32 0.02 11.09
C VAL A 166 -8.02 0.47 10.41
N VAL A 167 -7.35 -0.46 9.76
CA VAL A 167 -6.12 -0.22 9.00
C VAL A 167 -6.51 -0.02 7.53
N ILE A 168 -6.26 1.16 7.02
CA ILE A 168 -6.55 1.56 5.64
C ILE A 168 -5.26 1.49 4.84
N VAL A 169 -5.22 0.65 3.80
CA VAL A 169 -3.99 0.45 3.02
C VAL A 169 -4.19 0.96 1.59
N SER A 170 -3.33 1.87 1.16
CA SER A 170 -3.34 2.41 -0.21
C SER A 170 -1.95 2.89 -0.61
N GLN A 171 -1.50 2.58 -1.81
CA GLN A 171 -0.23 3.09 -2.32
C GLN A 171 -0.29 4.61 -2.53
N SER A 172 -1.28 5.10 -3.28
CA SER A 172 -1.45 6.52 -3.59
C SER A 172 -2.03 7.33 -2.43
N GLY A 173 -2.83 6.69 -1.57
CA GLY A 173 -3.62 7.38 -0.56
C GLY A 173 -4.80 8.20 -1.12
N GLU A 174 -5.15 8.00 -2.40
CA GLU A 174 -6.21 8.74 -3.11
C GLU A 174 -7.32 7.83 -3.66
N THR A 175 -7.26 6.52 -3.39
CA THR A 175 -8.27 5.58 -3.89
C THR A 175 -9.64 5.91 -3.30
N ALA A 176 -10.60 6.28 -4.14
CA ALA A 176 -11.90 6.82 -3.72
C ALA A 176 -12.66 5.90 -2.74
N ASP A 177 -12.74 4.60 -3.05
CA ASP A 177 -13.42 3.65 -2.15
C ASP A 177 -12.70 3.49 -0.81
N THR A 178 -11.35 3.47 -0.84
CA THR A 178 -10.54 3.36 0.37
C THR A 178 -10.67 4.60 1.25
N LEU A 179 -10.72 5.79 0.66
CA LEU A 179 -10.98 7.05 1.37
C LEU A 179 -12.40 7.08 1.96
N ALA A 180 -13.40 6.62 1.20
CA ALA A 180 -14.77 6.52 1.71
C ALA A 180 -14.89 5.52 2.87
N ALA A 181 -14.16 4.39 2.83
CA ALA A 181 -14.11 3.44 3.93
C ALA A 181 -13.45 4.03 5.19
N LEU A 182 -12.38 4.84 5.02
CA LEU A 182 -11.77 5.60 6.12
C LEU A 182 -12.78 6.52 6.79
N ARG A 183 -13.48 7.33 5.99
CA ARG A 183 -14.49 8.28 6.49
C ARG A 183 -15.62 7.57 7.25
N LEU A 184 -16.11 6.46 6.71
CA LEU A 184 -17.12 5.63 7.38
C LEU A 184 -16.61 5.10 8.74
N ALA A 185 -15.37 4.62 8.82
CA ALA A 185 -14.78 4.16 10.08
C ALA A 185 -14.70 5.29 11.11
N LYS A 186 -14.29 6.49 10.68
CA LYS A 186 -14.24 7.69 11.55
C LYS A 186 -15.64 8.12 12.01
N GLU A 187 -16.63 8.12 11.13
CA GLU A 187 -18.03 8.41 11.46
C GLU A 187 -18.56 7.46 12.54
N LYS A 188 -18.17 6.18 12.48
CA LYS A 188 -18.51 5.18 13.50
C LYS A 188 -17.65 5.28 14.77
N GLY A 189 -16.75 6.25 14.88
CA GLY A 189 -15.97 6.55 16.08
C GLY A 189 -14.86 5.54 16.40
N VAL A 190 -14.40 4.74 15.43
CA VAL A 190 -13.30 3.79 15.64
C VAL A 190 -11.98 4.37 15.14
N ARG A 191 -10.88 3.97 15.80
CA ARG A 191 -9.55 4.45 15.47
C ARG A 191 -9.08 3.94 14.11
N THR A 192 -8.45 4.82 13.34
CA THR A 192 -7.97 4.55 11.99
C THR A 192 -6.46 4.70 11.88
N LEU A 193 -5.82 3.81 11.12
CA LEU A 193 -4.41 3.87 10.76
C LEU A 193 -4.28 3.79 9.23
N GLY A 194 -3.78 4.83 8.59
CA GLY A 194 -3.42 4.81 7.17
C GLY A 194 -2.04 4.19 6.96
N ILE A 195 -1.90 3.21 6.07
CA ILE A 195 -0.62 2.73 5.53
C ILE A 195 -0.56 3.20 4.08
N VAL A 196 0.23 4.23 3.81
CA VAL A 196 0.28 4.90 2.51
C VAL A 196 1.73 5.16 2.07
N ASN A 197 1.95 5.39 0.78
CA ASN A 197 3.26 5.75 0.27
C ASN A 197 3.40 7.24 -0.03
N VAL A 198 2.31 7.91 -0.42
CA VAL A 198 2.33 9.32 -0.82
C VAL A 198 2.09 10.22 0.38
N VAL A 199 3.10 11.04 0.69
CA VAL A 199 3.02 12.05 1.75
C VAL A 199 1.99 13.11 1.37
N GLY A 200 1.15 13.51 2.33
CA GLY A 200 0.13 14.53 2.12
C GLY A 200 -1.08 14.08 1.31
N SER A 201 -1.22 12.78 1.02
CA SER A 201 -2.42 12.24 0.37
C SER A 201 -3.66 12.39 1.24
N SER A 202 -4.84 12.29 0.63
CA SER A 202 -6.13 12.45 1.33
C SER A 202 -6.26 11.48 2.51
N ILE A 203 -5.91 10.20 2.33
CA ILE A 203 -5.89 9.24 3.43
C ILE A 203 -4.90 9.65 4.52
N ALA A 204 -3.71 10.16 4.15
CA ALA A 204 -2.71 10.61 5.12
C ALA A 204 -3.18 11.81 5.94
N ARG A 205 -3.96 12.72 5.35
CA ARG A 205 -4.51 13.87 6.06
C ARG A 205 -5.70 13.54 6.95
N GLU A 206 -6.50 12.54 6.57
CA GLU A 206 -7.76 12.24 7.24
C GLU A 206 -7.66 11.11 8.28
N ALA A 207 -6.70 10.18 8.17
CA ALA A 207 -6.51 9.12 9.16
C ALA A 207 -6.03 9.66 10.51
N ASP A 208 -6.41 9.00 11.61
CA ASP A 208 -5.96 9.42 12.94
C ASP A 208 -4.45 9.26 13.12
N ASN A 209 -3.88 8.22 12.50
CA ASN A 209 -2.44 7.97 12.46
C ASN A 209 -2.03 7.47 11.08
N VAL A 210 -0.77 7.72 10.69
CA VAL A 210 -0.27 7.38 9.35
C VAL A 210 1.10 6.74 9.43
N MET A 211 1.25 5.62 8.74
CA MET A 211 2.52 4.92 8.56
C MET A 211 2.91 4.94 7.08
N TYR A 212 3.97 5.66 6.74
CA TYR A 212 4.47 5.74 5.37
C TYR A 212 5.36 4.54 5.01
N THR A 213 5.19 4.00 3.80
CA THR A 213 5.98 2.86 3.32
C THR A 213 7.34 3.24 2.74
N TRP A 214 7.55 4.51 2.41
CA TRP A 214 8.81 5.03 1.85
C TRP A 214 9.32 4.27 0.61
N ALA A 215 8.39 3.73 -0.20
CA ALA A 215 8.72 2.98 -1.41
C ALA A 215 9.25 3.85 -2.56
N GLY A 216 9.17 5.18 -2.41
CA GLY A 216 9.42 6.12 -3.49
C GLY A 216 8.31 6.11 -4.55
N PRO A 217 8.44 6.87 -5.64
CA PRO A 217 7.44 6.92 -6.69
C PRO A 217 7.26 5.57 -7.37
N GLU A 218 6.03 5.09 -7.53
CA GLU A 218 5.67 3.91 -8.30
C GLU A 218 4.78 4.36 -9.47
N ILE A 219 5.25 4.15 -10.70
CA ILE A 219 4.65 4.67 -11.93
C ILE A 219 3.95 3.55 -12.70
N ALA A 220 4.46 2.32 -12.60
CA ALA A 220 3.83 1.16 -13.21
C ALA A 220 2.42 0.96 -12.63
N VAL A 221 1.44 0.74 -13.50
CA VAL A 221 0.06 0.43 -13.09
C VAL A 221 0.01 -0.86 -12.28
N ALA A 222 0.73 -1.89 -12.74
CA ALA A 222 0.90 -3.13 -12.01
C ALA A 222 1.94 -2.93 -10.88
N THR A 223 1.47 -2.75 -9.66
CA THR A 223 2.30 -2.51 -8.48
C THR A 223 3.24 -3.66 -8.16
N THR A 224 4.44 -3.36 -7.69
CA THR A 224 5.43 -4.33 -7.22
C THR A 224 6.04 -3.94 -5.89
N LYS A 225 6.82 -2.86 -5.86
CA LYS A 225 7.53 -2.42 -4.63
C LYS A 225 6.57 -1.90 -3.55
N ALA A 226 5.44 -1.29 -3.94
CA ALA A 226 4.46 -0.86 -2.95
C ALA A 226 3.80 -2.07 -2.26
N TYR A 227 3.49 -3.15 -2.99
CA TYR A 227 3.01 -4.39 -2.39
C TYR A 227 3.98 -4.93 -1.33
N SER A 228 5.26 -5.05 -1.67
CA SER A 228 6.30 -5.54 -0.75
C SER A 228 6.44 -4.65 0.49
N THR A 229 6.46 -3.33 0.32
CA THR A 229 6.60 -2.40 1.44
C THR A 229 5.36 -2.33 2.33
N GLN A 230 4.16 -2.48 1.76
CA GLN A 230 2.92 -2.61 2.53
C GLN A 230 2.89 -3.89 3.37
N LEU A 231 3.40 -5.03 2.84
CA LEU A 231 3.58 -6.25 3.63
C LEU A 231 4.52 -6.01 4.82
N ILE A 232 5.68 -5.39 4.56
CA ILE A 232 6.66 -5.06 5.61
C ILE A 232 6.06 -4.18 6.69
N ALA A 233 5.34 -3.13 6.30
CA ALA A 233 4.66 -2.23 7.25
C ALA A 233 3.68 -3.00 8.15
N GLN A 234 2.88 -3.89 7.57
CA GLN A 234 1.91 -4.70 8.30
C GLN A 234 2.59 -5.77 9.18
N TYR A 235 3.73 -6.36 8.73
CA TYR A 235 4.50 -7.30 9.54
C TYR A 235 5.11 -6.62 10.77
N LEU A 236 5.70 -5.44 10.60
CA LEU A 236 6.22 -4.64 11.73
C LEU A 236 5.10 -4.29 12.72
N LEU A 237 3.94 -3.90 12.21
CA LEU A 237 2.77 -3.61 13.04
C LEU A 237 2.32 -4.85 13.82
N ALA A 238 2.21 -6.01 13.18
CA ALA A 238 1.86 -7.28 13.85
C ALA A 238 2.88 -7.67 14.92
N MET A 239 4.18 -7.49 14.65
CA MET A 239 5.26 -7.75 15.61
C MET A 239 5.19 -6.80 16.82
N LYS A 240 4.96 -5.50 16.59
CA LYS A 240 4.76 -4.52 17.67
C LYS A 240 3.60 -4.93 18.56
N PHE A 241 2.45 -5.29 17.97
CA PHE A 241 1.28 -5.75 18.72
C PHE A 241 1.57 -7.04 19.48
N ALA A 242 2.24 -8.01 18.87
CA ALA A 242 2.61 -9.27 19.50
C ALA A 242 3.52 -9.06 20.71
N LYS A 243 4.53 -8.20 20.58
CA LYS A 243 5.44 -7.87 21.68
C LYS A 243 4.72 -7.20 22.85
N VAL A 244 3.93 -6.17 22.58
CA VAL A 244 3.19 -5.42 23.61
C VAL A 244 2.19 -6.33 24.33
N ARG A 245 1.58 -7.28 23.63
CA ARG A 245 0.62 -8.24 24.19
C ARG A 245 1.29 -9.44 24.85
N GLY A 246 2.59 -9.63 24.71
CA GLY A 246 3.32 -10.76 25.27
C GLY A 246 2.96 -12.11 24.62
N THR A 247 2.55 -12.11 23.37
CA THR A 247 2.10 -13.31 22.63
C THR A 247 3.20 -13.97 21.79
N VAL A 248 4.39 -13.42 21.81
CA VAL A 248 5.60 -13.94 21.13
C VAL A 248 6.74 -14.01 22.14
N SER A 249 7.56 -15.07 22.06
CA SER A 249 8.78 -15.16 22.87
C SER A 249 9.85 -14.17 22.37
N GLN A 250 10.77 -13.74 23.26
CA GLN A 250 11.85 -12.85 22.87
C GLN A 250 12.74 -13.50 21.78
N ASN A 251 13.03 -14.79 21.90
CA ASN A 251 13.86 -15.51 20.92
C ASN A 251 13.20 -15.54 19.51
N ASP A 252 11.88 -15.79 19.45
CA ASP A 252 11.15 -15.77 18.18
C ASP A 252 11.09 -14.36 17.61
N PHE A 253 10.91 -13.34 18.46
CA PHE A 253 10.90 -11.95 18.07
C PHE A 253 12.25 -11.54 17.46
N ASP A 254 13.36 -11.87 18.12
CA ASP A 254 14.71 -11.57 17.64
C ASP A 254 15.01 -12.29 16.31
N ALA A 255 14.58 -13.53 16.16
CA ALA A 255 14.71 -14.28 14.91
C ALA A 255 13.91 -13.65 13.76
N MET A 256 12.73 -13.10 14.04
CA MET A 256 11.93 -12.36 13.06
C MET A 256 12.62 -11.05 12.65
N ILE A 257 13.16 -10.27 13.57
CA ILE A 257 13.94 -9.07 13.28
C ILE A 257 15.09 -9.41 12.32
N GLN A 258 15.91 -10.41 12.68
CA GLN A 258 17.04 -10.84 11.85
C GLN A 258 16.60 -11.29 10.45
N SER A 259 15.43 -11.93 10.34
CA SER A 259 14.88 -12.37 9.08
C SER A 259 14.45 -11.18 8.22
N LEU A 260 13.80 -10.17 8.82
CA LEU A 260 13.41 -8.95 8.13
C LEU A 260 14.62 -8.15 7.64
N GLU A 261 15.66 -8.01 8.46
CA GLU A 261 16.90 -7.29 8.10
C GLU A 261 17.63 -7.92 6.92
N ARG A 262 17.49 -9.24 6.71
CA ARG A 262 18.09 -9.97 5.56
C ARG A 262 17.26 -9.88 4.28
N LEU A 263 16.00 -9.48 4.35
CA LEU A 263 15.12 -9.46 3.17
C LEU A 263 15.65 -8.65 1.98
N PRO A 264 16.25 -7.46 2.16
CA PRO A 264 16.80 -6.71 1.03
C PRO A 264 17.85 -7.49 0.24
N GLU A 265 18.74 -8.20 0.94
CA GLU A 265 19.76 -9.04 0.31
C GLU A 265 19.16 -10.27 -0.38
N GLN A 266 18.17 -10.91 0.25
CA GLN A 266 17.47 -12.06 -0.32
C GLN A 266 16.69 -11.69 -1.58
N ILE A 267 16.02 -10.53 -1.59
CA ILE A 267 15.33 -10.01 -2.78
C ILE A 267 16.34 -9.73 -3.89
N SER A 268 17.49 -9.11 -3.57
CA SER A 268 18.55 -8.84 -4.54
C SER A 268 19.09 -10.14 -5.16
N LEU A 269 19.29 -11.16 -4.34
CA LEU A 269 19.73 -12.48 -4.79
C LEU A 269 18.68 -13.13 -5.71
N LEU A 270 17.41 -13.06 -5.36
CA LEU A 270 16.31 -13.59 -6.19
C LEU A 270 16.27 -12.90 -7.54
N LEU A 271 16.37 -11.57 -7.58
CA LEU A 271 16.37 -10.78 -8.80
C LEU A 271 17.57 -11.10 -9.72
N SER A 272 18.71 -11.49 -9.14
CA SER A 272 19.89 -11.91 -9.92
C SER A 272 19.70 -13.24 -10.67
N HIS A 273 18.64 -14.00 -10.35
CA HIS A 273 18.30 -15.28 -10.99
C HIS A 273 17.05 -15.18 -11.89
N LYS A 274 16.65 -13.98 -12.29
CA LYS A 274 15.44 -13.74 -13.10
C LYS A 274 15.40 -14.52 -14.42
N GLU A 275 16.55 -14.80 -15.04
CA GLU A 275 16.65 -15.56 -16.28
C GLU A 275 16.12 -17.00 -16.12
N ASN A 276 16.22 -17.58 -14.93
CA ASN A 276 15.66 -18.91 -14.66
C ASN A 276 14.13 -18.85 -14.68
N VAL A 277 13.54 -17.81 -14.09
CA VAL A 277 12.09 -17.57 -14.12
C VAL A 277 11.63 -17.29 -15.55
N GLN A 278 12.34 -16.45 -16.29
CA GLN A 278 12.05 -16.13 -17.70
C GLN A 278 12.08 -17.39 -18.56
N ARG A 279 13.09 -18.26 -18.40
CA ARG A 279 13.18 -19.54 -19.14
C ARG A 279 11.97 -20.45 -18.85
N PHE A 280 11.50 -20.45 -17.61
CA PHE A 280 10.31 -21.20 -17.23
C PHE A 280 9.06 -20.57 -17.85
N ALA A 281 8.87 -19.25 -17.74
CA ALA A 281 7.73 -18.54 -18.28
C ALA A 281 7.59 -18.71 -19.80
N ASN A 282 8.71 -18.71 -20.53
CA ASN A 282 8.71 -18.90 -21.99
C ASN A 282 8.09 -20.24 -22.44
N ARG A 283 7.99 -21.24 -21.57
CA ARG A 283 7.32 -22.53 -21.89
C ARG A 283 5.79 -22.41 -21.89
N TYR A 284 5.27 -21.37 -21.26
CA TYR A 284 3.83 -21.19 -21.01
C TYR A 284 3.27 -19.93 -21.69
N LEU A 285 4.02 -19.33 -22.63
CA LEU A 285 3.57 -18.13 -23.36
C LEU A 285 2.24 -18.29 -24.10
N ALA A 286 1.91 -19.53 -24.51
CA ALA A 286 0.67 -19.86 -25.20
C ALA A 286 -0.44 -20.36 -24.26
N ALA A 287 -0.24 -20.30 -22.94
CA ALA A 287 -1.27 -20.70 -21.99
C ALA A 287 -2.40 -19.67 -21.98
N GLU A 288 -3.63 -20.13 -22.13
CA GLU A 288 -4.84 -19.31 -22.06
C GLU A 288 -5.35 -19.17 -20.62
N HIS A 289 -5.07 -20.18 -19.77
CA HIS A 289 -5.51 -20.24 -18.38
C HIS A 289 -4.36 -20.67 -17.47
N VAL A 290 -4.23 -20.02 -16.33
CA VAL A 290 -3.23 -20.35 -15.31
C VAL A 290 -3.89 -20.34 -13.93
N PHE A 291 -3.68 -21.42 -13.17
CA PHE A 291 -4.13 -21.49 -11.77
C PHE A 291 -2.95 -21.31 -10.82
N PHE A 292 -3.13 -20.39 -9.89
CA PHE A 292 -2.23 -20.21 -8.75
C PHE A 292 -2.82 -20.95 -7.56
N ILE A 293 -2.10 -21.89 -6.99
CA ILE A 293 -2.58 -22.68 -5.86
C ILE A 293 -1.65 -22.55 -4.67
N GLY A 294 -2.22 -22.37 -3.50
CA GLY A 294 -1.48 -22.25 -2.26
C GLY A 294 -2.28 -22.73 -1.05
N ARG A 295 -1.63 -22.77 0.11
CA ARG A 295 -2.27 -23.10 1.38
C ARG A 295 -1.85 -22.10 2.45
N GLY A 296 -2.82 -21.63 3.27
CA GLY A 296 -2.53 -20.63 4.28
C GLY A 296 -2.01 -19.33 3.63
N ILE A 297 -0.86 -18.85 4.09
CA ILE A 297 -0.25 -17.62 3.59
C ILE A 297 0.14 -17.71 2.11
N ASP A 298 0.51 -18.90 1.62
CA ASP A 298 0.85 -19.11 0.20
C ASP A 298 -0.37 -18.92 -0.71
N TYR A 299 -1.59 -19.26 -0.23
CA TYR A 299 -2.81 -18.94 -0.95
C TYR A 299 -3.03 -17.42 -1.05
N ALA A 300 -2.81 -16.69 0.05
CA ALA A 300 -2.92 -15.24 0.04
C ALA A 300 -1.95 -14.58 -0.97
N ILE A 301 -0.71 -15.08 -1.04
CA ILE A 301 0.29 -14.61 -2.02
C ILE A 301 -0.08 -15.05 -3.44
N SER A 302 -0.68 -16.23 -3.61
CA SER A 302 -1.18 -16.70 -4.91
C SER A 302 -2.25 -15.78 -5.51
N MET A 303 -3.07 -15.13 -4.69
CA MET A 303 -4.05 -14.13 -5.15
C MET A 303 -3.36 -12.94 -5.82
N GLU A 304 -2.26 -12.44 -5.24
CA GLU A 304 -1.48 -11.37 -5.85
C GLU A 304 -0.77 -11.82 -7.13
N GLY A 305 -0.16 -13.01 -7.13
CA GLY A 305 0.46 -13.58 -8.32
C GLY A 305 -0.52 -13.71 -9.49
N SER A 306 -1.74 -14.17 -9.21
CA SER A 306 -2.82 -14.25 -10.21
C SER A 306 -3.22 -12.85 -10.71
N LEU A 307 -3.36 -11.87 -9.83
CA LEU A 307 -3.68 -10.49 -10.22
C LEU A 307 -2.58 -9.92 -11.13
N LYS A 308 -1.31 -10.06 -10.76
CA LYS A 308 -0.18 -9.57 -11.57
C LYS A 308 -0.15 -10.22 -12.94
N LEU A 309 -0.38 -11.52 -13.03
CA LEU A 309 -0.41 -12.19 -14.34
C LEU A 309 -1.52 -11.63 -15.22
N LYS A 310 -2.73 -11.42 -14.70
CA LYS A 310 -3.85 -10.82 -15.43
C LYS A 310 -3.52 -9.42 -15.93
N GLU A 311 -2.97 -8.58 -15.07
CA GLU A 311 -2.67 -7.17 -15.40
C GLU A 311 -1.63 -7.01 -16.52
N ILE A 312 -0.61 -7.87 -16.54
CA ILE A 312 0.54 -7.68 -17.45
C ILE A 312 0.48 -8.53 -18.71
N SER A 313 -0.25 -9.65 -18.71
CA SER A 313 -0.26 -10.60 -19.83
C SER A 313 -1.63 -10.78 -20.47
N TYR A 314 -2.71 -10.36 -19.79
CA TYR A 314 -4.12 -10.62 -20.13
C TYR A 314 -4.49 -12.12 -20.18
N ILE A 315 -3.60 -13.01 -19.70
CA ILE A 315 -3.90 -14.42 -19.50
C ILE A 315 -4.92 -14.55 -18.37
N HIS A 316 -5.99 -15.29 -18.60
CA HIS A 316 -6.94 -15.59 -17.55
C HIS A 316 -6.27 -16.38 -16.43
N SER A 317 -6.33 -15.87 -15.20
CA SER A 317 -5.79 -16.61 -14.07
C SER A 317 -6.65 -16.46 -12.83
N GLU A 318 -6.65 -17.51 -12.01
CA GLU A 318 -7.36 -17.57 -10.75
C GLU A 318 -6.46 -18.15 -9.66
N ALA A 319 -6.73 -17.75 -8.41
CA ALA A 319 -6.03 -18.29 -7.25
C ALA A 319 -6.99 -19.14 -6.42
N TYR A 320 -6.54 -20.34 -6.03
CA TYR A 320 -7.33 -21.27 -5.23
C TYR A 320 -6.56 -21.75 -4.01
N ALA A 321 -7.27 -21.90 -2.91
CA ALA A 321 -6.77 -22.71 -1.81
C ALA A 321 -6.61 -24.15 -2.28
N SER A 322 -5.42 -24.74 -2.11
CA SER A 322 -5.09 -26.06 -2.66
C SER A 322 -6.11 -27.16 -2.29
N GLY A 323 -6.73 -27.06 -1.11
CA GLY A 323 -7.75 -27.97 -0.66
C GLY A 323 -9.06 -27.85 -1.43
N GLU A 324 -9.38 -26.66 -1.93
CA GLU A 324 -10.62 -26.37 -2.65
C GLU A 324 -10.58 -26.76 -4.14
N LEU A 325 -9.40 -26.95 -4.71
CA LEU A 325 -9.25 -27.29 -6.13
C LEU A 325 -10.10 -28.48 -6.53
N LYS A 326 -10.19 -29.50 -5.68
CA LYS A 326 -10.98 -30.71 -5.91
C LYS A 326 -12.50 -30.53 -5.75
N HIS A 327 -12.96 -29.41 -5.22
CA HIS A 327 -14.37 -29.13 -4.97
C HIS A 327 -15.03 -28.34 -6.12
N GLY A 328 -14.82 -28.79 -7.35
CA GLY A 328 -15.42 -28.25 -8.57
C GLY A 328 -14.40 -27.72 -9.57
N THR A 329 -13.45 -26.91 -9.15
CA THR A 329 -12.51 -26.18 -10.01
C THR A 329 -11.66 -27.09 -10.90
N ILE A 330 -11.29 -28.29 -10.44
CA ILE A 330 -10.52 -29.26 -11.23
C ILE A 330 -11.28 -29.76 -12.49
N SER A 331 -12.54 -29.39 -12.62
CA SER A 331 -13.35 -29.73 -13.80
C SER A 331 -13.11 -28.77 -14.99
N LEU A 332 -12.32 -27.70 -14.81
CA LEU A 332 -11.99 -26.72 -15.84
C LEU A 332 -10.75 -27.15 -16.68
#